data_8b0092eff3707bc7f55b49e1ce36933a
#
_entry.id   8b0092eff3707bc7f55b49e1ce36933a
#
_cell.length_a   1.000
_cell.length_b   1.000
_cell.length_c   1.000
_cell.angle_alpha   90.00
_cell.angle_beta   90.00
_cell.angle_gamma   90.00
#
_symmetry.space_group_name_H-M   'P 1'
#
loop_
_entity.id
_entity.type
_entity.pdbx_description
1 polymer ?
#
loop_
_entity_poly.entity_id
_entity_poly.type
_entity_poly.pdbx_seq_one_letter_code
_entity_poly.pdbx_strand_id
1 'polypeptide(L)'
;MIPGLWVADDDGEIVGFAWSWVCGELWFLAQLFVAPDRQSDGIGNQLINKAFAHAEMRGAPIKALITFTFNNVSQGLYIRHGLFPRFPIYMVGVHRDRLAPRLAAPRLRLESLTADAIPYDRLAQIDVSAVGVSREKHHRFLLGDSTTRGFTIHAGNECVGYVYISGGHIGPLAVHRPDLVESAFAAALSFAAQSDCPAISAFVPGASEPALKAAIDHGMRLTFPMLLMSNRPFGDWGSYFPRNPGFM
;
A
#
# COMPACT_ATOMS: atom_id res chain seq x y z
N MET A 1 -16.72 15.65 12.06
CA MET A 1 -15.73 15.93 10.97
C MET A 1 -14.78 14.74 10.90
N ILE A 2 -14.56 14.18 9.72
CA ILE A 2 -13.62 13.06 9.54
C ILE A 2 -12.19 13.65 9.52
N PRO A 3 -11.29 13.25 10.44
CA PRO A 3 -9.95 13.79 10.47
C PRO A 3 -9.21 13.55 9.14
N GLY A 4 -8.59 14.61 8.60
CA GLY A 4 -7.81 14.53 7.35
C GLY A 4 -8.62 14.57 6.05
N LEU A 5 -9.96 14.70 6.11
CA LEU A 5 -10.81 14.94 4.95
C LEU A 5 -11.13 16.44 4.80
N TRP A 6 -10.84 16.97 3.61
CA TRP A 6 -11.12 18.34 3.21
C TRP A 6 -11.90 18.35 1.90
N VAL A 7 -12.85 19.24 1.78
CA VAL A 7 -13.71 19.39 0.60
C VAL A 7 -13.61 20.84 0.13
N ALA A 8 -13.47 21.03 -1.17
CA ALA A 8 -13.62 22.31 -1.83
C ALA A 8 -15.07 22.42 -2.31
N ASP A 9 -15.77 23.40 -1.79
CA ASP A 9 -17.16 23.72 -2.10
C ASP A 9 -17.21 25.07 -2.83
N ASP A 10 -17.97 25.14 -3.91
CA ASP A 10 -18.22 26.34 -4.70
C ASP A 10 -19.75 26.52 -4.83
N ASP A 11 -20.32 27.38 -4.01
CA ASP A 11 -21.76 27.68 -3.96
C ASP A 11 -22.65 26.42 -3.81
N GLY A 12 -22.21 25.44 -3.01
CA GLY A 12 -22.95 24.20 -2.73
C GLY A 12 -22.59 23.04 -3.67
N GLU A 13 -21.69 23.24 -4.62
CA GLU A 13 -21.15 22.20 -5.49
C GLU A 13 -19.77 21.76 -5.00
N ILE A 14 -19.58 20.44 -4.83
CA ILE A 14 -18.28 19.87 -4.46
C ILE A 14 -17.40 19.79 -5.70
N VAL A 15 -16.39 20.67 -5.79
CA VAL A 15 -15.47 20.78 -6.91
C VAL A 15 -14.12 20.09 -6.67
N GLY A 16 -13.90 19.55 -5.47
CA GLY A 16 -12.69 18.79 -5.17
C GLY A 16 -12.62 18.30 -3.73
N PHE A 17 -11.72 17.38 -3.45
CA PHE A 17 -11.46 16.94 -2.09
C PHE A 17 -10.03 16.42 -1.93
N ALA A 18 -9.54 16.41 -0.68
CA ALA A 18 -8.33 15.74 -0.28
C ALA A 18 -8.60 14.90 0.96
N TRP A 19 -8.07 13.70 0.99
CA TRP A 19 -8.12 12.82 2.15
C TRP A 19 -6.73 12.32 2.50
N SER A 20 -6.38 12.43 3.78
CA SER A 20 -5.11 11.98 4.33
C SER A 20 -5.31 11.24 5.65
N TRP A 21 -4.40 10.34 5.97
CA TRP A 21 -4.37 9.65 7.24
C TRP A 21 -2.98 9.77 7.90
N VAL A 22 -2.91 9.52 9.20
CA VAL A 22 -1.67 9.58 9.98
C VAL A 22 -1.52 8.31 10.79
N CYS A 23 -0.34 7.68 10.75
CA CYS A 23 0.10 6.62 11.64
C CYS A 23 1.46 7.02 12.24
N GLY A 24 1.51 7.26 13.56
CA GLY A 24 2.74 7.74 14.19
C GLY A 24 3.28 8.99 13.50
N GLU A 25 4.54 8.94 13.08
CA GLU A 25 5.22 10.03 12.37
C GLU A 25 4.92 10.12 10.87
N LEU A 26 4.19 9.17 10.30
CA LEU A 26 3.85 9.13 8.89
C LEU A 26 2.47 9.73 8.62
N TRP A 27 2.44 10.81 7.83
CA TRP A 27 1.26 11.33 7.16
C TRP A 27 1.25 10.85 5.71
N PHE A 28 0.10 10.41 5.23
CA PHE A 28 -0.07 9.90 3.88
C PHE A 28 -1.28 10.54 3.21
N LEU A 29 -1.07 11.14 2.03
CA LEU A 29 -2.16 11.63 1.18
C LEU A 29 -2.74 10.45 0.42
N ALA A 30 -3.91 10.01 0.84
CA ALA A 30 -4.61 8.88 0.23
C ALA A 30 -5.28 9.26 -1.08
N GLN A 31 -5.88 10.45 -1.13
CA GLN A 31 -6.61 10.95 -2.29
C GLN A 31 -6.53 12.47 -2.39
N LEU A 32 -6.44 12.98 -3.62
CA LEU A 32 -6.63 14.39 -3.96
C LEU A 32 -7.23 14.46 -5.37
N PHE A 33 -8.43 14.99 -5.47
CA PHE A 33 -9.16 15.15 -6.71
C PHE A 33 -9.70 16.57 -6.86
N VAL A 34 -9.67 17.08 -8.07
CA VAL A 34 -10.31 18.34 -8.47
C VAL A 34 -11.08 18.05 -9.75
N ALA A 35 -12.30 18.55 -9.84
CA ALA A 35 -13.16 18.43 -11.01
C ALA A 35 -12.42 18.88 -12.27
N PRO A 36 -12.50 18.16 -13.40
CA PRO A 36 -11.69 18.42 -14.60
C PRO A 36 -11.79 19.84 -15.13
N ASP A 37 -12.99 20.42 -15.11
CA ASP A 37 -13.32 21.79 -15.53
C ASP A 37 -12.87 22.88 -14.54
N ARG A 38 -12.49 22.48 -13.33
CA ARG A 38 -12.01 23.39 -12.27
C ARG A 38 -10.50 23.20 -11.98
N GLN A 39 -9.82 22.42 -12.82
CA GLN A 39 -8.37 22.29 -12.73
C GLN A 39 -7.72 23.60 -13.20
N SER A 40 -6.57 23.92 -12.62
CA SER A 40 -5.82 25.18 -12.82
C SER A 40 -6.34 26.39 -12.05
N ASP A 41 -7.47 26.32 -11.33
CA ASP A 41 -8.01 27.38 -10.48
C ASP A 41 -7.31 27.48 -9.10
N GLY A 42 -6.26 26.70 -8.88
CA GLY A 42 -5.53 26.69 -7.62
C GLY A 42 -6.14 25.82 -6.52
N ILE A 43 -7.28 25.15 -6.77
CA ILE A 43 -8.02 24.32 -5.78
C ILE A 43 -7.12 23.20 -5.26
N GLY A 44 -6.40 22.49 -6.13
CA GLY A 44 -5.48 21.43 -5.71
C GLY A 44 -4.39 21.91 -4.75
N ASN A 45 -3.87 23.14 -4.97
CA ASN A 45 -2.90 23.75 -4.08
C ASN A 45 -3.48 24.12 -2.72
N GLN A 46 -4.72 24.59 -2.68
CA GLN A 46 -5.42 24.89 -1.43
C GLN A 46 -5.71 23.59 -0.65
N LEU A 47 -6.17 22.55 -1.33
CA LEU A 47 -6.48 21.25 -0.72
C LEU A 47 -5.24 20.59 -0.11
N ILE A 48 -4.08 20.60 -0.82
CA ILE A 48 -2.86 20.00 -0.26
C ILE A 48 -2.34 20.79 0.93
N ASN A 49 -2.45 22.13 0.94
CA ASN A 49 -2.10 22.95 2.10
C ASN A 49 -2.95 22.62 3.31
N LYS A 50 -4.27 22.43 3.12
CA LYS A 50 -5.18 22.00 4.19
C LYS A 50 -4.83 20.59 4.69
N ALA A 51 -4.50 19.68 3.78
CA ALA A 51 -4.10 18.32 4.13
C ALA A 51 -2.75 18.31 4.88
N PHE A 52 -1.80 19.20 4.57
CA PHE A 52 -0.57 19.35 5.33
C PHE A 52 -0.78 19.91 6.74
N ALA A 53 -1.75 20.81 6.93
CA ALA A 53 -2.12 21.25 8.28
C ALA A 53 -2.55 20.07 9.17
N HIS A 54 -3.15 19.02 8.60
CA HIS A 54 -3.43 17.77 9.32
C HIS A 54 -2.15 17.06 9.76
N ALA A 55 -1.12 16.99 8.90
CA ALA A 55 0.18 16.42 9.27
C ALA A 55 0.82 17.18 10.45
N GLU A 56 0.80 18.51 10.41
CA GLU A 56 1.37 19.39 11.44
C GLU A 56 0.63 19.24 12.76
N MET A 57 -0.70 19.30 12.76
CA MET A 57 -1.52 19.08 13.96
C MET A 57 -1.27 17.71 14.62
N ARG A 58 -0.87 16.72 13.85
CA ARG A 58 -0.62 15.34 14.31
C ARG A 58 0.85 15.07 14.62
N GLY A 59 1.75 16.07 14.42
CA GLY A 59 3.19 15.90 14.61
C GLY A 59 3.81 14.84 13.69
N ALA A 60 3.33 14.72 12.44
CA ALA A 60 3.77 13.71 11.48
C ALA A 60 4.75 14.34 10.45
N PRO A 61 6.06 14.26 10.69
CA PRO A 61 7.06 14.92 9.84
C PRO A 61 7.36 14.18 8.54
N ILE A 62 7.01 12.90 8.44
CA ILE A 62 7.15 12.12 7.20
C ILE A 62 5.87 12.32 6.39
N LYS A 63 6.00 12.90 5.20
CA LYS A 63 4.88 13.14 4.28
C LYS A 63 5.08 12.32 3.03
N ALA A 64 4.08 11.52 2.64
CA ALA A 64 4.16 10.64 1.48
C ALA A 64 2.82 10.49 0.76
N LEU A 65 2.89 10.05 -0.47
CA LEU A 65 1.75 9.67 -1.32
C LEU A 65 2.19 8.69 -2.41
N ILE A 66 1.21 8.05 -3.06
CA ILE A 66 1.42 7.31 -4.30
C ILE A 66 0.55 7.95 -5.38
N THR A 67 1.12 8.23 -6.54
CA THR A 67 0.43 8.87 -7.68
C THR A 67 0.72 8.15 -8.99
N PHE A 68 0.01 8.50 -10.05
CA PHE A 68 0.25 7.94 -11.38
C PHE A 68 1.51 8.53 -12.03
N THR A 69 2.32 7.69 -12.66
CA THR A 69 3.56 8.14 -13.33
C THR A 69 3.29 9.06 -14.52
N PHE A 70 2.12 9.01 -15.12
CA PHE A 70 1.71 9.85 -16.24
C PHE A 70 1.00 11.16 -15.83
N ASN A 71 0.68 11.35 -14.54
CA ASN A 71 0.01 12.56 -14.07
C ASN A 71 1.03 13.66 -13.74
N ASN A 72 1.57 14.29 -14.77
CA ASN A 72 2.60 15.33 -14.65
C ASN A 72 2.11 16.56 -13.87
N VAL A 73 0.83 16.92 -13.97
CA VAL A 73 0.23 18.06 -13.26
C VAL A 73 0.29 17.83 -11.76
N SER A 74 -0.17 16.67 -11.31
CA SER A 74 -0.14 16.30 -9.88
C SER A 74 1.28 16.15 -9.36
N GLN A 75 2.19 15.53 -10.13
CA GLN A 75 3.60 15.42 -9.74
C GLN A 75 4.24 16.81 -9.56
N GLY A 76 4.00 17.74 -10.50
CA GLY A 76 4.47 19.11 -10.38
C GLY A 76 3.92 19.83 -9.15
N LEU A 77 2.65 19.60 -8.79
CA LEU A 77 2.06 20.09 -7.55
C LEU A 77 2.82 19.55 -6.34
N TYR A 78 3.02 18.23 -6.25
CA TYR A 78 3.67 17.59 -5.11
C TYR A 78 5.14 18.00 -4.95
N ILE A 79 5.88 18.14 -6.05
CA ILE A 79 7.26 18.64 -6.04
C ILE A 79 7.34 20.06 -5.48
N ARG A 80 6.42 20.97 -5.88
CA ARG A 80 6.36 22.34 -5.29
C ARG A 80 6.12 22.32 -3.77
N HIS A 81 5.51 21.27 -3.25
CA HIS A 81 5.29 21.06 -1.82
C HIS A 81 6.35 20.19 -1.14
N GLY A 82 7.50 19.98 -1.81
CA GLY A 82 8.65 19.27 -1.22
C GLY A 82 8.50 17.74 -1.18
N LEU A 83 7.55 17.17 -1.92
CA LEU A 83 7.42 15.72 -2.08
C LEU A 83 8.09 15.30 -3.39
N PHE A 84 9.16 14.53 -3.30
CA PHE A 84 9.98 14.15 -4.45
C PHE A 84 9.79 12.68 -4.82
N PRO A 85 9.92 12.32 -6.12
CA PRO A 85 9.90 10.93 -6.58
C PRO A 85 10.93 10.07 -5.84
N ARG A 86 10.53 8.85 -5.47
CA ARG A 86 11.40 7.84 -4.83
C ARG A 86 11.67 6.67 -5.77
N PHE A 87 10.65 5.89 -6.05
CA PHE A 87 10.71 4.75 -6.95
C PHE A 87 9.30 4.42 -7.47
N PRO A 88 9.21 3.69 -8.59
CA PRO A 88 7.93 3.23 -9.09
C PRO A 88 7.36 2.13 -8.20
N ILE A 89 6.02 2.04 -8.18
CA ILE A 89 5.28 0.90 -7.63
C ILE A 89 4.48 0.31 -8.79
N TYR A 90 4.69 -0.96 -9.07
CA TYR A 90 4.06 -1.63 -10.19
C TYR A 90 2.83 -2.42 -9.75
N MET A 91 1.70 -2.16 -10.34
CA MET A 91 0.62 -3.13 -10.30
C MET A 91 0.99 -4.29 -11.21
N VAL A 92 1.11 -5.48 -10.63
CA VAL A 92 1.35 -6.73 -11.36
C VAL A 92 0.08 -7.57 -11.32
N GLY A 93 -0.18 -8.33 -12.39
CA GLY A 93 -1.36 -9.17 -12.46
C GLY A 93 -1.21 -10.34 -13.40
N VAL A 94 -1.97 -11.41 -13.13
CA VAL A 94 -2.01 -12.63 -13.94
C VAL A 94 -3.38 -13.30 -13.81
N HIS A 95 -3.85 -13.97 -14.87
CA HIS A 95 -5.01 -14.86 -14.76
C HIS A 95 -4.64 -16.10 -13.94
N ARG A 96 -5.50 -16.52 -13.02
CA ARG A 96 -5.25 -17.63 -12.09
C ARG A 96 -4.79 -18.91 -12.80
N ASP A 97 -5.43 -19.26 -13.91
CA ASP A 97 -5.13 -20.51 -14.66
C ASP A 97 -3.73 -20.51 -15.28
N ARG A 98 -3.14 -19.32 -15.48
CA ARG A 98 -1.77 -19.18 -15.97
C ARG A 98 -0.74 -19.18 -14.82
N LEU A 99 -1.16 -18.81 -13.63
CA LEU A 99 -0.33 -18.79 -12.43
C LEU A 99 -0.15 -20.19 -11.83
N ALA A 100 -1.24 -20.91 -11.60
CA ALA A 100 -1.26 -22.16 -10.85
C ALA A 100 -0.21 -23.21 -11.32
N PRO A 101 -0.01 -23.45 -12.64
CA PRO A 101 0.98 -24.44 -13.10
C PRO A 101 2.44 -24.06 -12.83
N ARG A 102 2.71 -22.80 -12.47
CA ARG A 102 4.05 -22.25 -12.26
C ARG A 102 4.46 -22.21 -10.79
N LEU A 103 3.53 -22.49 -9.89
CA LEU A 103 3.77 -22.42 -8.45
C LEU A 103 4.41 -23.70 -7.95
N ALA A 104 5.56 -23.53 -7.28
CA ALA A 104 6.16 -24.59 -6.46
C ALA A 104 5.49 -24.61 -5.07
N ALA A 105 5.71 -25.71 -4.33
CA ALA A 105 5.28 -25.76 -2.93
C ALA A 105 5.92 -24.62 -2.13
N PRO A 106 5.14 -23.85 -1.36
CA PRO A 106 5.66 -22.69 -0.62
C PRO A 106 6.61 -23.15 0.49
N ARG A 107 7.70 -22.40 0.66
CA ARG A 107 8.69 -22.64 1.73
C ARG A 107 8.27 -22.05 3.07
N LEU A 108 7.36 -21.07 3.03
CA LEU A 108 6.83 -20.39 4.21
C LEU A 108 5.37 -20.77 4.43
N ARG A 109 4.98 -20.87 5.69
CA ARG A 109 3.62 -21.22 6.10
C ARG A 109 2.81 -19.96 6.39
N LEU A 110 1.57 -19.93 5.88
CA LEU A 110 0.60 -18.90 6.22
C LEU A 110 -0.31 -19.42 7.34
N GLU A 111 -0.46 -18.60 8.38
CA GLU A 111 -1.32 -18.89 9.54
C GLU A 111 -2.40 -17.83 9.64
N SER A 112 -3.67 -18.22 9.57
CA SER A 112 -4.80 -17.28 9.53
C SER A 112 -4.88 -16.45 10.80
N LEU A 113 -5.06 -15.15 10.64
CA LEU A 113 -5.45 -14.23 11.71
C LEU A 113 -6.94 -14.44 12.00
N THR A 114 -7.26 -14.88 13.20
CA THR A 114 -8.63 -15.08 13.68
C THR A 114 -9.01 -13.97 14.65
N ALA A 115 -10.29 -13.58 14.68
CA ALA A 115 -10.78 -12.48 15.50
C ALA A 115 -10.42 -12.61 16.99
N ASP A 116 -10.33 -13.85 17.49
CA ASP A 116 -10.10 -14.14 18.91
C ASP A 116 -8.61 -14.08 19.33
N ALA A 117 -7.67 -14.04 18.36
CA ALA A 117 -6.23 -14.13 18.64
C ALA A 117 -5.38 -13.32 17.65
N ILE A 118 -5.66 -12.02 17.52
CA ILE A 118 -4.87 -11.14 16.65
C ILE A 118 -3.63 -10.66 17.40
N PRO A 119 -2.40 -11.01 16.95
CA PRO A 119 -1.17 -10.62 17.61
C PRO A 119 -0.76 -9.19 17.24
N TYR A 120 -1.55 -8.17 17.64
CA TYR A 120 -1.33 -6.76 17.27
C TYR A 120 0.09 -6.27 17.58
N ASP A 121 0.66 -6.65 18.72
CA ASP A 121 2.04 -6.27 19.07
C ASP A 121 3.05 -6.82 18.06
N ARG A 122 2.85 -8.05 17.59
CA ARG A 122 3.72 -8.64 16.57
C ARG A 122 3.55 -7.96 15.22
N LEU A 123 2.31 -7.68 14.81
CA LEU A 123 2.03 -6.92 13.58
C LEU A 123 2.64 -5.53 13.64
N ALA A 124 2.56 -4.85 14.80
CA ALA A 124 3.17 -3.53 15.01
C ALA A 124 4.70 -3.58 14.90
N GLN A 125 5.36 -4.61 15.45
CA GLN A 125 6.82 -4.79 15.32
C GLN A 125 7.23 -4.98 13.85
N ILE A 126 6.49 -5.78 13.08
CA ILE A 126 6.74 -6.00 11.66
C ILE A 126 6.53 -4.68 10.89
N ASP A 127 5.47 -3.94 11.17
CA ASP A 127 5.20 -2.63 10.56
C ASP A 127 6.34 -1.64 10.83
N VAL A 128 6.80 -1.53 12.08
CA VAL A 128 7.92 -0.64 12.43
C VAL A 128 9.18 -1.01 11.67
N SER A 129 9.47 -2.31 11.52
CA SER A 129 10.61 -2.78 10.74
C SER A 129 10.47 -2.46 9.24
N ALA A 130 9.28 -2.68 8.66
CA ALA A 130 9.07 -2.57 7.21
C ALA A 130 8.66 -1.15 6.75
N VAL A 131 7.88 -0.42 7.54
CA VAL A 131 7.32 0.89 7.17
C VAL A 131 7.86 2.04 8.03
N GLY A 132 8.44 1.72 9.19
CA GLY A 132 8.95 2.71 10.14
C GLY A 132 7.93 3.17 11.18
N VAL A 133 6.67 2.77 11.07
CA VAL A 133 5.59 3.14 12.00
C VAL A 133 4.60 2.00 12.17
N SER A 134 3.99 1.86 13.35
CA SER A 134 2.88 0.94 13.57
C SER A 134 1.60 1.41 12.88
N ARG A 135 0.85 0.49 12.31
CA ARG A 135 -0.40 0.75 11.60
C ARG A 135 -1.57 -0.08 12.14
N GLU A 136 -1.65 -0.22 13.46
CA GLU A 136 -2.68 -1.03 14.12
C GLU A 136 -4.10 -0.72 13.63
N LYS A 137 -4.44 0.56 13.43
CA LYS A 137 -5.77 0.94 12.91
C LYS A 137 -6.04 0.39 11.50
N HIS A 138 -4.99 0.23 10.68
CA HIS A 138 -5.11 -0.37 9.35
C HIS A 138 -5.35 -1.88 9.45
N HIS A 139 -4.66 -2.57 10.35
CA HIS A 139 -4.92 -3.98 10.64
C HIS A 139 -6.35 -4.20 11.12
N ARG A 140 -6.84 -3.36 12.06
CA ARG A 140 -8.23 -3.42 12.54
C ARG A 140 -9.24 -3.20 11.42
N PHE A 141 -8.99 -2.23 10.54
CA PHE A 141 -9.83 -1.95 9.39
C PHE A 141 -9.89 -3.14 8.41
N LEU A 142 -8.73 -3.71 8.05
CA LEU A 142 -8.64 -4.83 7.12
C LEU A 142 -9.28 -6.11 7.68
N LEU A 143 -9.11 -6.37 8.97
CA LEU A 143 -9.71 -7.53 9.64
C LEU A 143 -11.21 -7.36 9.92
N GLY A 144 -11.72 -6.12 9.88
CA GLY A 144 -13.15 -5.83 9.94
C GLY A 144 -13.89 -6.06 8.61
N ASP A 145 -13.15 -6.21 7.50
CA ASP A 145 -13.72 -6.51 6.19
C ASP A 145 -13.83 -8.04 5.98
N SER A 146 -15.04 -8.55 5.91
CA SER A 146 -15.33 -9.99 5.75
C SER A 146 -14.79 -10.59 4.44
N THR A 147 -14.45 -9.77 3.45
CA THR A 147 -13.87 -10.20 2.17
C THR A 147 -12.34 -10.27 2.23
N THR A 148 -11.73 -9.73 3.26
CA THR A 148 -10.28 -9.68 3.46
C THR A 148 -9.83 -10.78 4.43
N ARG A 149 -8.87 -11.59 4.02
CA ARG A 149 -8.24 -12.61 4.85
C ARG A 149 -6.83 -12.15 5.23
N GLY A 150 -6.55 -12.10 6.53
CA GLY A 150 -5.24 -11.79 7.08
C GLY A 150 -4.49 -13.05 7.50
N PHE A 151 -3.17 -13.04 7.32
CA PHE A 151 -2.28 -14.14 7.72
C PHE A 151 -0.99 -13.60 8.33
N THR A 152 -0.45 -14.31 9.32
CA THR A 152 0.96 -14.25 9.65
C THR A 152 1.75 -15.20 8.76
N ILE A 153 3.01 -14.86 8.48
CA ILE A 153 3.94 -15.62 7.64
C ILE A 153 5.01 -16.22 8.54
N HIS A 154 5.24 -17.52 8.44
CA HIS A 154 6.16 -18.26 9.31
C HIS A 154 7.26 -18.98 8.54
N ALA A 155 8.50 -18.81 9.03
CA ALA A 155 9.68 -19.60 8.66
C ALA A 155 9.98 -20.57 9.82
N GLY A 156 9.58 -21.83 9.71
CA GLY A 156 9.58 -22.75 10.85
C GLY A 156 8.63 -22.22 11.95
N ASN A 157 9.17 -21.96 13.15
CA ASN A 157 8.42 -21.42 14.30
C ASN A 157 8.50 -19.88 14.40
N GLU A 158 9.30 -19.24 13.57
CA GLU A 158 9.46 -17.78 13.57
C GLU A 158 8.36 -17.11 12.74
N CYS A 159 7.63 -16.16 13.33
CA CYS A 159 6.73 -15.26 12.58
C CYS A 159 7.57 -14.18 11.93
N VAL A 160 7.74 -14.22 10.61
CA VAL A 160 8.62 -13.33 9.84
C VAL A 160 7.90 -12.21 9.13
N GLY A 161 6.56 -12.25 9.07
CA GLY A 161 5.80 -11.26 8.33
C GLY A 161 4.29 -11.43 8.48
N TYR A 162 3.56 -10.66 7.70
CA TYR A 162 2.12 -10.79 7.51
C TYR A 162 1.72 -10.52 6.06
N VAL A 163 0.53 -10.97 5.67
CA VAL A 163 -0.09 -10.64 4.39
C VAL A 163 -1.61 -10.60 4.52
N TYR A 164 -2.23 -9.70 3.75
CA TYR A 164 -3.68 -9.66 3.56
C TYR A 164 -4.02 -10.00 2.11
N ILE A 165 -5.10 -10.76 1.91
CA ILE A 165 -5.56 -11.18 0.59
C ILE A 165 -7.07 -10.97 0.50
N SER A 166 -7.53 -10.30 -0.54
CA SER A 166 -8.95 -10.05 -0.80
C SER A 166 -9.23 -10.06 -2.29
N GLY A 167 -10.20 -10.85 -2.74
CA GLY A 167 -10.59 -10.88 -4.16
C GLY A 167 -9.44 -11.20 -5.12
N GLY A 168 -8.47 -12.03 -4.70
CA GLY A 168 -7.26 -12.31 -5.48
C GLY A 168 -6.18 -11.22 -5.42
N HIS A 169 -6.43 -10.09 -4.75
CA HIS A 169 -5.44 -9.06 -4.56
C HIS A 169 -4.60 -9.32 -3.30
N ILE A 170 -3.27 -9.34 -3.46
CA ILE A 170 -2.29 -9.55 -2.39
C ILE A 170 -1.77 -8.20 -1.93
N GLY A 171 -1.98 -7.88 -0.66
CA GLY A 171 -1.50 -6.66 -0.01
C GLY A 171 -2.46 -6.14 1.07
N PRO A 172 -1.89 -5.41 2.06
CA PRO A 172 -0.46 -5.23 2.27
C PRO A 172 0.26 -6.54 2.64
N LEU A 173 1.54 -6.63 2.24
CA LEU A 173 2.46 -7.67 2.66
C LEU A 173 3.68 -7.02 3.28
N ALA A 174 4.12 -7.50 4.43
CA ALA A 174 5.35 -7.05 5.08
C ALA A 174 6.13 -8.23 5.65
N VAL A 175 7.45 -8.16 5.52
CA VAL A 175 8.38 -9.08 6.19
C VAL A 175 9.47 -8.27 6.89
N HIS A 176 9.91 -8.71 8.08
CA HIS A 176 11.03 -8.08 8.78
C HIS A 176 12.39 -8.69 8.39
N ARG A 177 12.37 -9.70 7.51
CA ARG A 177 13.54 -10.37 6.94
C ARG A 177 13.57 -10.18 5.42
N PRO A 178 14.39 -9.25 4.89
CA PRO A 178 14.45 -8.95 3.46
C PRO A 178 14.79 -10.16 2.58
N ASP A 179 15.59 -11.10 3.09
CA ASP A 179 15.96 -12.34 2.40
C ASP A 179 14.77 -13.29 2.17
N LEU A 180 13.65 -13.07 2.86
CA LEU A 180 12.45 -13.91 2.76
C LEU A 180 11.33 -13.29 1.91
N VAL A 181 11.49 -12.08 1.37
CA VAL A 181 10.41 -11.38 0.64
C VAL A 181 9.92 -12.17 -0.58
N GLU A 182 10.81 -12.75 -1.35
CA GLU A 182 10.48 -13.60 -2.50
C GLU A 182 9.64 -14.82 -2.06
N SER A 183 10.09 -15.52 -1.03
CA SER A 183 9.40 -16.70 -0.50
C SER A 183 8.05 -16.35 0.13
N ALA A 184 7.93 -15.20 0.79
CA ALA A 184 6.70 -14.69 1.37
C ALA A 184 5.67 -14.34 0.26
N PHE A 185 6.12 -13.69 -0.79
CA PHE A 185 5.28 -13.40 -1.94
C PHE A 185 4.83 -14.67 -2.66
N ALA A 186 5.73 -15.64 -2.87
CA ALA A 186 5.40 -16.94 -3.47
C ALA A 186 4.36 -17.71 -2.61
N ALA A 187 4.46 -17.67 -1.28
CA ALA A 187 3.45 -18.26 -0.40
C ALA A 187 2.08 -17.59 -0.53
N ALA A 188 2.06 -16.26 -0.62
CA ALA A 188 0.84 -15.49 -0.84
C ALA A 188 0.21 -15.78 -2.22
N LEU A 189 1.03 -15.88 -3.28
CA LEU A 189 0.57 -16.29 -4.62
C LEU A 189 -0.04 -17.69 -4.62
N SER A 190 0.63 -18.65 -3.95
CA SER A 190 0.13 -20.04 -3.83
C SER A 190 -1.22 -20.09 -3.13
N PHE A 191 -1.41 -19.27 -2.10
CA PHE A 191 -2.69 -19.16 -1.41
C PHE A 191 -3.75 -18.51 -2.30
N ALA A 192 -3.44 -17.36 -2.92
CA ALA A 192 -4.37 -16.65 -3.79
C ALA A 192 -4.83 -17.50 -5.00
N ALA A 193 -3.94 -18.33 -5.55
CA ALA A 193 -4.25 -19.23 -6.66
C ALA A 193 -5.28 -20.32 -6.33
N GLN A 194 -5.49 -20.60 -5.04
CA GLN A 194 -6.51 -21.57 -4.59
C GLN A 194 -7.91 -20.93 -4.44
N SER A 195 -8.00 -19.60 -4.56
CA SER A 195 -9.28 -18.88 -4.51
C SER A 195 -10.03 -18.99 -5.84
N ASP A 196 -11.35 -18.72 -5.82
CA ASP A 196 -12.18 -18.69 -7.03
C ASP A 196 -12.02 -17.41 -7.87
N CYS A 197 -11.11 -16.52 -7.47
CA CYS A 197 -10.87 -15.28 -8.18
C CYS A 197 -10.19 -15.54 -9.53
N PRO A 198 -10.69 -14.97 -10.65
CA PRO A 198 -10.13 -15.22 -11.97
C PRO A 198 -8.74 -14.57 -12.17
N ALA A 199 -8.44 -13.52 -11.43
CA ALA A 199 -7.18 -12.78 -11.55
C ALA A 199 -6.52 -12.61 -10.20
N ILE A 200 -5.19 -12.70 -10.18
CA ILE A 200 -4.34 -12.46 -9.01
C ILE A 200 -3.51 -11.21 -9.29
N SER A 201 -3.42 -10.33 -8.32
CA SER A 201 -2.70 -9.06 -8.45
C SER A 201 -1.99 -8.64 -7.17
N ALA A 202 -1.02 -7.75 -7.30
CA ALA A 202 -0.34 -7.10 -6.18
C ALA A 202 0.22 -5.74 -6.62
N PHE A 203 0.46 -4.83 -5.66
CA PHE A 203 1.30 -3.65 -5.87
C PHE A 203 2.71 -3.96 -5.37
N VAL A 204 3.66 -4.12 -6.29
CA VAL A 204 5.05 -4.46 -5.96
C VAL A 204 5.94 -3.25 -6.14
N PRO A 205 6.63 -2.77 -5.10
CA PRO A 205 7.56 -1.66 -5.21
C PRO A 205 8.76 -1.99 -6.10
N GLY A 206 9.22 -1.00 -6.88
CA GLY A 206 10.45 -1.11 -7.69
C GLY A 206 11.69 -1.32 -6.83
N ALA A 207 11.65 -0.96 -5.56
CA ALA A 207 12.70 -1.25 -4.58
C ALA A 207 12.79 -2.74 -4.19
N SER A 208 11.75 -3.55 -4.47
CA SER A 208 11.73 -4.99 -4.17
C SER A 208 12.09 -5.81 -5.41
N GLU A 209 13.38 -5.79 -5.80
CA GLU A 209 13.88 -6.53 -6.97
C GLU A 209 13.55 -8.03 -6.92
N PRO A 210 13.75 -8.74 -5.77
CA PRO A 210 13.44 -10.17 -5.70
C PRO A 210 11.95 -10.45 -5.93
N ALA A 211 11.06 -9.62 -5.42
CA ALA A 211 9.62 -9.79 -5.61
C ALA A 211 9.17 -9.45 -7.03
N LEU A 212 9.74 -8.42 -7.66
CA LEU A 212 9.46 -8.10 -9.06
C LEU A 212 9.91 -9.24 -9.96
N LYS A 213 11.13 -9.78 -9.73
CA LYS A 213 11.61 -10.94 -10.47
C LYS A 213 10.68 -12.14 -10.28
N ALA A 214 10.29 -12.45 -9.05
CA ALA A 214 9.36 -13.53 -8.76
C ALA A 214 8.00 -13.34 -9.45
N ALA A 215 7.45 -12.12 -9.46
CA ALA A 215 6.21 -11.82 -10.18
C ALA A 215 6.33 -12.20 -11.67
N ILE A 216 7.39 -11.76 -12.33
CA ILE A 216 7.61 -12.03 -13.77
C ILE A 216 7.85 -13.53 -14.03
N ASP A 217 8.65 -14.20 -13.21
CA ASP A 217 8.93 -15.63 -13.33
C ASP A 217 7.65 -16.48 -13.18
N HIS A 218 6.71 -16.04 -12.33
CA HIS A 218 5.39 -16.65 -12.21
C HIS A 218 4.38 -16.22 -13.30
N GLY A 219 4.81 -15.40 -14.28
CA GLY A 219 4.00 -15.01 -15.44
C GLY A 219 3.07 -13.83 -15.18
N MET A 220 3.23 -13.11 -14.08
CA MET A 220 2.54 -11.85 -13.87
C MET A 220 3.06 -10.79 -14.86
N ARG A 221 2.20 -9.86 -15.24
CA ARG A 221 2.53 -8.75 -16.14
C ARG A 221 2.43 -7.43 -15.38
N LEU A 222 3.32 -6.51 -15.69
CA LEU A 222 3.20 -5.13 -15.28
C LEU A 222 2.01 -4.51 -16.02
N THR A 223 1.00 -4.09 -15.28
CA THR A 223 -0.23 -3.51 -15.85
C THR A 223 -0.29 -2.01 -15.67
N PHE A 224 0.29 -1.50 -14.60
CA PHE A 224 0.16 -0.10 -14.25
C PHE A 224 1.32 0.39 -13.36
N PRO A 225 2.14 1.34 -13.84
CA PRO A 225 3.18 1.95 -13.04
C PRO A 225 2.62 3.14 -12.24
N MET A 226 2.94 3.17 -10.96
CA MET A 226 2.70 4.30 -10.06
C MET A 226 4.02 4.79 -9.48
N LEU A 227 4.00 5.89 -8.76
CA LEU A 227 5.17 6.55 -8.21
C LEU A 227 4.98 6.87 -6.74
N LEU A 228 5.84 6.34 -5.88
CA LEU A 228 5.94 6.83 -4.50
C LEU A 228 6.62 8.17 -4.50
N MET A 229 6.02 9.15 -3.84
CA MET A 229 6.61 10.46 -3.58
C MET A 229 6.62 10.74 -2.09
N SER A 230 7.69 11.35 -1.58
CA SER A 230 7.80 11.71 -0.18
C SER A 230 8.78 12.85 0.05
N ASN A 231 8.67 13.53 1.21
CA ASN A 231 9.60 14.60 1.58
C ASN A 231 10.97 14.04 2.00
N ARG A 232 11.04 12.80 2.49
CA ARG A 232 12.28 12.09 2.85
C ARG A 232 12.11 10.58 2.66
N PRO A 233 13.19 9.79 2.50
CA PRO A 233 13.11 8.33 2.54
C PRO A 233 12.52 7.85 3.86
N PHE A 234 11.73 6.78 3.81
CA PHE A 234 11.14 6.11 4.97
C PHE A 234 10.83 4.65 4.65
N GLY A 235 10.83 3.80 5.66
CA GLY A 235 10.53 2.38 5.54
C GLY A 235 11.53 1.59 4.67
N ASP A 236 11.38 0.28 4.69
CA ASP A 236 12.07 -0.66 3.80
C ASP A 236 11.08 -1.18 2.75
N TRP A 237 10.99 -0.50 1.64
CA TRP A 237 10.12 -0.85 0.53
C TRP A 237 10.59 -2.07 -0.28
N GLY A 238 11.76 -2.59 0.04
CA GLY A 238 12.21 -3.91 -0.42
C GLY A 238 11.39 -5.03 0.22
N SER A 239 10.90 -4.79 1.44
CA SER A 239 10.23 -5.78 2.30
C SER A 239 8.76 -5.48 2.55
N TYR A 240 8.20 -4.43 1.91
CA TYR A 240 6.83 -3.99 2.10
C TYR A 240 6.08 -3.76 0.79
N PHE A 241 4.87 -4.33 0.65
CA PHE A 241 3.96 -4.08 -0.47
C PHE A 241 2.70 -3.37 0.05
N PRO A 242 2.26 -2.26 -0.57
CA PRO A 242 1.03 -1.59 -0.16
C PRO A 242 -0.22 -2.36 -0.61
N ARG A 243 -1.35 -2.08 0.03
CA ARG A 243 -2.65 -2.59 -0.39
C ARG A 243 -3.09 -1.97 -1.72
N ASN A 244 -3.02 -0.66 -1.80
CA ASN A 244 -3.36 0.14 -2.98
C ASN A 244 -2.75 1.54 -2.83
N PRO A 245 -2.86 2.43 -3.84
CA PRO A 245 -2.27 3.76 -3.80
C PRO A 245 -2.73 4.69 -2.68
N GLY A 246 -3.92 4.48 -2.15
CA GLY A 246 -4.48 5.29 -1.04
C GLY A 246 -4.34 4.64 0.33
N PHE A 247 -3.91 3.36 0.36
CA PHE A 247 -3.86 2.56 1.58
C PHE A 247 -2.61 1.67 1.59
N MET A 248 -1.63 2.14 2.31
CA MET A 248 -0.40 1.39 2.54
C MET A 248 -0.62 0.26 3.52
#